data_1682823bee10e85c803d825f1ff4a3af
#
_entry.id   1682823bee10e85c803d825f1ff4a3af
#
_cell.length_a   1.000
_cell.length_b   1.000
_cell.length_c   1.000
_cell.angle_alpha   90.00
_cell.angle_beta   90.00
_cell.angle_gamma   90.00
#
_symmetry.space_group_name_H-M   'P 1'
#
loop_
_entity.id
_entity.type
_entity.pdbx_description
1 polymer ?
#
loop_
_entity_poly.entity_id
_entity_poly.type
_entity_poly.pdbx_seq_one_letter_code
_entity_poly.pdbx_strand_id
1 'polypeptide(L)'
;MNMQYLHKPNYFFFAHKMVLFLEKYIKQHPMEQEVHFNLQTIYDLFSYDRASSTVNLEGILNIVDEYLINTHQGIVNLVHKYDIHLDNHVLSLNFHPQAMQSVINGESVFFPKVA
;
A
#
# COMPACT_ATOMS: atom_id res chain seq x y z
N MET A 1 -33.33 -4.42 -7.81
CA MET A 1 -32.07 -3.83 -7.47
C MET A 1 -31.04 -4.85 -7.02
N ASN A 2 -29.86 -4.71 -7.48
CA ASN A 2 -28.81 -5.65 -7.12
C ASN A 2 -28.03 -5.12 -5.93
N MET A 3 -28.26 -5.70 -4.79
CA MET A 3 -27.65 -5.25 -3.55
C MET A 3 -26.15 -5.54 -3.47
N GLN A 4 -25.68 -6.39 -4.34
CA GLN A 4 -24.27 -6.77 -4.30
C GLN A 4 -23.35 -5.61 -4.57
N TYR A 5 -23.80 -4.66 -5.35
CA TYR A 5 -22.97 -3.51 -5.67
C TYR A 5 -22.66 -2.67 -4.45
N LEU A 6 -23.55 -2.69 -3.48
CA LEU A 6 -23.39 -1.87 -2.30
C LEU A 6 -22.30 -2.38 -1.37
N HIS A 7 -21.94 -3.65 -1.54
CA HIS A 7 -20.97 -4.27 -0.64
C HIS A 7 -19.64 -4.55 -1.30
N LYS A 8 -19.50 -4.17 -2.55
CA LYS A 8 -18.28 -4.45 -3.27
C LYS A 8 -17.21 -3.45 -2.86
N PRO A 9 -16.09 -3.91 -2.32
CA PRO A 9 -15.05 -2.97 -1.90
C PRO A 9 -14.42 -2.31 -3.11
N ASN A 10 -14.02 -1.06 -2.93
CA ASN A 10 -13.29 -0.34 -3.94
C ASN A 10 -11.79 -0.50 -3.65
N TYR A 11 -11.20 -1.51 -4.26
CA TYR A 11 -9.83 -1.85 -3.99
C TYR A 11 -8.85 -0.76 -4.42
N PHE A 12 -9.18 -0.04 -5.49
CA PHE A 12 -8.32 1.07 -5.92
C PHE A 12 -8.30 2.18 -4.88
N PHE A 13 -9.45 2.48 -4.32
CA PHE A 13 -9.53 3.48 -3.27
C PHE A 13 -8.74 3.06 -2.03
N PHE A 14 -8.89 1.81 -1.65
CA PHE A 14 -8.15 1.29 -0.49
C PHE A 14 -6.65 1.27 -0.75
N ALA A 15 -6.25 0.89 -1.96
CA ALA A 15 -4.84 0.88 -2.32
C ALA A 15 -4.26 2.29 -2.25
N HIS A 16 -5.03 3.28 -2.71
CA HIS A 16 -4.58 4.66 -2.65
C HIS A 16 -4.38 5.12 -1.20
N LYS A 17 -5.33 4.78 -0.34
CA LYS A 17 -5.20 5.09 1.08
C LYS A 17 -3.95 4.48 1.67
N MET A 18 -3.67 3.24 1.30
CA MET A 18 -2.50 2.56 1.80
C MET A 18 -1.22 3.21 1.30
N VAL A 19 -1.18 3.60 0.04
CA VAL A 19 -0.01 4.25 -0.51
C VAL A 19 0.26 5.57 0.21
N LEU A 20 -0.78 6.34 0.50
CA LEU A 20 -0.60 7.58 1.24
C LEU A 20 -0.05 7.32 2.64
N PHE A 21 -0.54 6.26 3.27
CA PHE A 21 -0.02 5.85 4.57
C PHE A 21 1.46 5.48 4.48
N LEU A 22 1.83 4.74 3.44
CA LEU A 22 3.22 4.32 3.28
C LEU A 22 4.14 5.51 2.99
N GLU A 23 3.69 6.45 2.18
CA GLU A 23 4.48 7.65 1.93
C GLU A 23 4.75 8.40 3.23
N LYS A 24 3.73 8.56 4.04
CA LYS A 24 3.89 9.24 5.31
C LYS A 24 4.81 8.47 6.23
N TYR A 25 4.67 7.15 6.25
CA TYR A 25 5.51 6.30 7.08
C TYR A 25 6.98 6.46 6.70
N ILE A 26 7.27 6.43 5.40
CA ILE A 26 8.64 6.57 4.93
C ILE A 26 9.24 7.90 5.38
N LYS A 27 8.47 8.96 5.29
CA LYS A 27 8.97 10.28 5.71
C LYS A 27 9.25 10.34 7.20
N GLN A 28 8.50 9.60 7.99
CA GLN A 28 8.67 9.56 9.44
C GLN A 28 9.75 8.59 9.87
N HIS A 29 10.04 7.60 9.03
CA HIS A 29 11.00 6.53 9.34
C HIS A 29 11.94 6.30 8.17
N PRO A 30 12.75 7.30 7.82
CA PRO A 30 13.52 7.26 6.57
C PRO A 30 14.58 6.19 6.51
N MET A 31 14.90 5.56 7.63
CA MET A 31 15.93 4.52 7.65
C MET A 31 15.37 3.12 7.60
N GLU A 32 14.06 2.97 7.58
CA GLU A 32 13.43 1.65 7.66
C GLU A 32 13.01 1.18 6.29
N GLN A 33 13.86 0.44 5.64
CA GLN A 33 13.56 -0.13 4.34
C GLN A 33 12.62 -1.32 4.46
N GLU A 34 12.78 -2.11 5.49
CA GLU A 34 11.92 -3.26 5.75
C GLU A 34 11.05 -2.94 6.96
N VAL A 35 9.74 -3.08 6.79
CA VAL A 35 8.81 -2.73 7.86
C VAL A 35 7.82 -3.86 8.08
N HIS A 36 7.28 -3.91 9.29
CA HIS A 36 6.31 -4.91 9.68
C HIS A 36 5.15 -4.22 10.35
N PHE A 37 3.96 -4.38 9.78
CA PHE A 37 2.76 -3.77 10.32
C PHE A 37 1.84 -4.83 10.87
N ASN A 38 1.21 -4.53 11.99
CA ASN A 38 0.12 -5.36 12.48
C ASN A 38 -1.01 -5.28 11.46
N LEU A 39 -1.60 -6.43 11.11
CA LEU A 39 -2.66 -6.45 10.12
C LEU A 39 -3.85 -5.59 10.53
N GLN A 40 -4.14 -5.51 11.82
CA GLN A 40 -5.22 -4.68 12.28
C GLN A 40 -5.01 -3.21 11.93
N THR A 41 -3.76 -2.75 12.05
CA THR A 41 -3.42 -1.38 11.66
C THR A 41 -3.73 -1.14 10.19
N ILE A 42 -3.44 -2.12 9.35
CA ILE A 42 -3.70 -2.01 7.91
C ILE A 42 -5.21 -2.01 7.64
N TYR A 43 -5.94 -2.93 8.27
CA TYR A 43 -7.39 -2.95 8.08
C TYR A 43 -8.06 -1.67 8.54
N ASP A 44 -7.53 -1.06 9.58
CA ASP A 44 -8.08 0.21 10.08
C ASP A 44 -7.95 1.33 9.06
N LEU A 45 -6.98 1.24 8.15
CA LEU A 45 -6.84 2.24 7.11
C LEU A 45 -8.01 2.21 6.13
N PHE A 46 -8.57 1.03 5.91
CA PHE A 46 -9.61 0.88 4.90
C PHE A 46 -10.98 1.21 5.44
N SER A 47 -11.22 0.80 6.65
CA SER A 47 -12.51 1.02 7.24
C SER A 47 -12.52 0.55 8.67
N TYR A 48 -13.16 1.33 9.48
CA TYR A 48 -13.48 0.92 10.80
C TYR A 48 -14.70 0.03 10.79
N ASP A 49 -15.25 -0.25 9.63
CA ASP A 49 -16.45 -1.05 9.50
C ASP A 49 -16.11 -2.53 9.51
N ARG A 50 -16.80 -3.27 10.35
CA ARG A 50 -16.61 -4.71 10.44
C ARG A 50 -16.86 -5.42 9.14
N ALA A 51 -17.72 -4.86 8.31
CA ALA A 51 -18.01 -5.47 7.02
C ALA A 51 -16.76 -5.59 6.17
N SER A 52 -15.78 -4.76 6.44
CA SER A 52 -14.55 -4.81 5.66
C SER A 52 -13.74 -6.05 5.98
N SER A 53 -14.16 -6.86 6.93
CA SER A 53 -13.47 -8.12 7.19
C SER A 53 -13.45 -9.02 5.97
N THR A 54 -14.32 -8.75 5.00
CA THR A 54 -14.33 -9.53 3.77
C THR A 54 -13.40 -8.97 2.71
N VAL A 55 -12.73 -7.87 3.01
CA VAL A 55 -11.82 -7.27 2.06
C VAL A 55 -10.65 -8.20 1.81
N ASN A 56 -10.32 -8.37 0.55
CA ASN A 56 -9.18 -9.19 0.16
C ASN A 56 -7.92 -8.32 0.17
N LEU A 57 -7.15 -8.44 1.24
CA LEU A 57 -5.94 -7.64 1.38
C LEU A 57 -4.96 -7.91 0.25
N GLU A 58 -4.85 -9.15 -0.18
CA GLU A 58 -3.94 -9.49 -1.25
C GLU A 58 -4.30 -8.77 -2.54
N GLY A 59 -5.60 -8.66 -2.82
CA GLY A 59 -6.05 -7.91 -3.99
C GLY A 59 -5.68 -6.45 -3.92
N ILE A 60 -5.79 -5.87 -2.74
CA ILE A 60 -5.38 -4.48 -2.54
C ILE A 60 -3.88 -4.33 -2.71
N LEU A 61 -3.10 -5.25 -2.14
CA LEU A 61 -1.65 -5.18 -2.22
C LEU A 61 -1.15 -5.37 -3.64
N ASN A 62 -1.85 -6.16 -4.45
CA ASN A 62 -1.50 -6.29 -5.85
C ASN A 62 -1.59 -4.95 -6.56
N ILE A 63 -2.56 -4.13 -6.21
CA ILE A 63 -2.70 -2.80 -6.78
C ILE A 63 -1.62 -1.88 -6.23
N VAL A 64 -1.35 -1.94 -4.93
CA VAL A 64 -0.29 -1.15 -4.31
C VAL A 64 1.05 -1.44 -4.98
N ASP A 65 1.26 -2.70 -5.32
CA ASP A 65 2.51 -3.14 -5.93
C ASP A 65 2.74 -2.51 -7.31
N GLU A 66 1.68 -2.01 -7.94
CA GLU A 66 1.81 -1.36 -9.24
C GLU A 66 2.13 0.12 -9.15
N TYR A 67 2.10 0.70 -7.97
CA TYR A 67 2.42 2.12 -7.82
C TYR A 67 3.90 2.38 -8.08
N LEU A 68 4.16 3.49 -8.73
CA LEU A 68 5.48 3.85 -9.22
C LEU A 68 5.91 5.19 -8.69
N ILE A 69 7.21 5.44 -8.75
CA ILE A 69 7.74 6.73 -8.36
C ILE A 69 8.98 7.04 -9.21
N ASN A 70 9.15 8.31 -9.54
CA ASN A 70 10.33 8.75 -10.28
C ASN A 70 11.55 8.80 -9.36
N THR A 71 12.65 8.26 -9.84
CA THR A 71 13.91 8.31 -9.10
C THR A 71 15.01 8.80 -10.01
N HIS A 72 16.17 9.04 -9.45
CA HIS A 72 17.35 9.42 -10.24
C HIS A 72 17.74 8.35 -11.23
N GLN A 73 17.36 7.11 -10.98
CA GLN A 73 17.71 6.00 -11.83
C GLN A 73 16.53 5.50 -12.66
N GLY A 74 15.50 6.32 -12.78
CA GLY A 74 14.32 5.97 -13.55
C GLY A 74 13.13 5.73 -12.67
N ILE A 75 12.09 5.18 -13.28
CA ILE A 75 10.83 4.90 -12.59
C ILE A 75 10.92 3.51 -11.97
N VAL A 76 10.61 3.43 -10.69
CA VAL A 76 10.62 2.14 -9.97
C VAL A 76 9.34 2.01 -9.15
N ASN A 77 9.07 0.79 -8.70
CA ASN A 77 7.95 0.54 -7.80
C ASN A 77 8.27 1.05 -6.41
N LEU A 78 7.25 1.51 -5.71
CA LEU A 78 7.42 1.91 -4.32
C LEU A 78 7.75 0.71 -3.45
N VAL A 79 6.96 -0.35 -3.60
CA VAL A 79 7.13 -1.57 -2.81
C VAL A 79 7.92 -2.57 -3.64
N HIS A 80 9.03 -3.02 -3.07
CA HIS A 80 9.86 -4.01 -3.74
C HIS A 80 9.26 -5.41 -3.57
N LYS A 81 8.77 -5.70 -2.37
CA LYS A 81 8.16 -6.99 -2.12
C LYS A 81 7.31 -6.93 -0.84
N TYR A 82 6.33 -7.81 -0.75
CA TYR A 82 5.50 -7.87 0.45
C TYR A 82 5.15 -9.31 0.78
N ASP A 83 4.79 -9.53 2.05
CA ASP A 83 4.43 -10.84 2.56
C ASP A 83 3.37 -10.69 3.63
N ILE A 84 2.31 -11.47 3.53
CA ILE A 84 1.27 -11.49 4.55
C ILE A 84 1.48 -12.72 5.43
N HIS A 85 1.71 -12.49 6.70
CA HIS A 85 1.91 -13.57 7.67
C HIS A 85 0.66 -13.69 8.53
N LEU A 86 -0.23 -14.60 8.14
CA LEU A 86 -1.50 -14.75 8.86
C LEU A 86 -1.30 -15.28 10.27
N ASP A 87 -0.31 -16.14 10.45
CA ASP A 87 -0.06 -16.72 11.76
C ASP A 87 0.26 -15.67 12.80
N ASN A 88 1.00 -14.65 12.40
CA ASN A 88 1.47 -13.61 13.30
C ASN A 88 0.69 -12.33 13.18
N HIS A 89 -0.30 -12.28 12.28
CA HIS A 89 -1.07 -11.08 12.01
C HIS A 89 -0.16 -9.92 11.61
N VAL A 90 0.77 -10.17 10.70
CA VAL A 90 1.76 -9.17 10.30
C VAL A 90 1.82 -9.06 8.79
N LEU A 91 1.94 -7.84 8.30
CA LEU A 91 2.26 -7.55 6.91
C LEU A 91 3.69 -7.05 6.88
N SER A 92 4.54 -7.72 6.13
CA SER A 92 5.93 -7.31 5.95
C SER A 92 6.07 -6.67 4.58
N LEU A 93 6.75 -5.54 4.53
CA LEU A 93 6.99 -4.82 3.29
C LEU A 93 8.46 -4.48 3.18
N ASN A 94 8.97 -4.53 1.95
CA ASN A 94 10.28 -4.03 1.63
C ASN A 94 10.10 -2.91 0.62
N PHE A 95 10.60 -1.73 0.94
CA PHE A 95 10.55 -0.62 -0.01
C PHE A 95 11.76 -0.65 -0.91
N HIS A 96 11.57 -0.22 -2.15
CA HIS A 96 12.69 -0.04 -3.05
C HIS A 96 13.52 1.13 -2.51
N PRO A 97 14.83 0.95 -2.29
CA PRO A 97 15.63 2.02 -1.67
C PRO A 97 15.60 3.33 -2.43
N GLN A 98 15.62 3.25 -3.76
CA GLN A 98 15.56 4.47 -4.56
C GLN A 98 14.20 5.16 -4.39
N ALA A 99 13.15 4.38 -4.24
CA ALA A 99 11.82 4.94 -4.04
C ALA A 99 11.74 5.67 -2.71
N MET A 100 12.31 5.09 -1.66
CA MET A 100 12.32 5.75 -0.36
C MET A 100 12.98 7.11 -0.45
N GLN A 101 14.13 7.16 -1.10
CA GLN A 101 14.86 8.42 -1.24
C GLN A 101 14.01 9.46 -1.97
N SER A 102 13.31 9.03 -3.01
CA SER A 102 12.48 9.96 -3.77
C SER A 102 11.31 10.48 -2.95
N VAL A 103 10.69 9.61 -2.15
CA VAL A 103 9.61 10.05 -1.26
C VAL A 103 10.13 11.09 -0.27
N ILE A 104 11.29 10.83 0.31
CA ILE A 104 11.89 11.74 1.26
C ILE A 104 12.19 13.08 0.58
N ASN A 105 12.57 13.04 -0.68
CA ASN A 105 12.88 14.25 -1.44
C ASN A 105 11.64 14.98 -1.97
N GLY A 106 10.45 14.45 -1.69
CA GLY A 106 9.23 15.16 -2.06
C GLY A 106 8.56 14.67 -3.32
N GLU A 107 9.08 13.63 -3.97
CA GLU A 107 8.42 13.06 -5.12
C GLU A 107 7.14 12.35 -4.71
N SER A 108 6.16 12.37 -5.59
CA SER A 108 4.89 11.71 -5.33
C SER A 108 4.83 10.35 -6.02
N VAL A 109 4.22 9.41 -5.33
CA VAL A 109 3.94 8.09 -5.89
C VAL A 109 2.73 8.23 -6.81
N PHE A 110 2.71 7.47 -7.88
CA PHE A 110 1.61 7.54 -8.84
C PHE A 110 1.26 6.16 -9.37
N PHE A 111 0.01 6.03 -9.79
CA PHE A 111 -0.45 4.79 -10.40
C PHE A 111 -0.23 4.92 -11.91
N PRO A 112 0.28 3.86 -12.56
CA PRO A 112 0.53 3.95 -13.99
C PRO A 112 -0.76 4.15 -14.76
N LYS A 113 -0.70 5.00 -15.76
CA LYS A 113 -1.84 5.21 -16.62
C LYS A 113 -1.96 4.06 -17.59
N VAL A 114 -3.19 3.62 -17.75
CA VAL A 114 -3.49 2.61 -18.75
C VAL A 114 -3.90 3.34 -20.01
N ALA A 115 -3.20 3.08 -21.05
CA ALA A 115 -3.48 3.75 -22.32
C ALA A 115 -4.76 3.24 -22.96
#